data_ec4a5108f7b5550bbd43433f6c2e66f1
#
_entry.id   ec4a5108f7b5550bbd43433f6c2e66f1
#
_cell.length_a   1.000
_cell.length_b   1.000
_cell.length_c   1.000
_cell.angle_alpha   90.00
_cell.angle_beta   90.00
_cell.angle_gamma   90.00
#
_symmetry.space_group_name_H-M   'P 1'
#
loop_
_entity.id
_entity.type
_entity.pdbx_description
1 polymer ?
#
loop_
_entity_poly.entity_id
_entity_poly.type
_entity_poly.pdbx_seq_one_letter_code
_entity_poly.pdbx_strand_id
1 'polypeptide(L)'
;MEESQTAFWRCLYTPGHDAALLARALTGWHLTGMAVFQRDDGPVAVNYTVEMDENWLTRRGSIRGVAGGRRFFHSIERKEDGWTLDGKPNGLVGLTDLDYGCTPATNLQQLQRAALAIGERAEFSVAWFDIGKEALVELPQIYERRDETHYWYQSPTVDYEAMLEIDPSGFARVYPDLWEMEEKTVSAG
;
A
#
# COMPACT_ATOMS: atom_id res chain seq x y z
N MET A 1 20.99 4.57 -14.86
CA MET A 1 19.86 3.62 -14.74
C MET A 1 18.92 4.26 -13.74
N GLU A 2 17.66 4.38 -14.08
CA GLU A 2 16.65 4.82 -13.11
C GLU A 2 16.59 3.78 -12.00
N GLU A 3 16.63 4.22 -10.74
CA GLU A 3 16.49 3.36 -9.59
C GLU A 3 15.04 2.87 -9.54
N SER A 4 14.81 1.60 -9.82
CA SER A 4 13.50 0.99 -9.79
C SER A 4 13.53 -0.33 -9.05
N GLN A 5 12.45 -0.65 -8.35
CA GLN A 5 12.26 -1.86 -7.56
C GLN A 5 10.93 -2.48 -7.92
N THR A 6 10.88 -3.80 -8.00
CA THR A 6 9.67 -4.56 -8.32
C THR A 6 9.37 -5.57 -7.24
N ALA A 7 8.10 -5.82 -7.02
CA ALA A 7 7.64 -6.87 -6.13
C ALA A 7 6.45 -7.60 -6.74
N PHE A 8 6.30 -8.88 -6.39
CA PHE A 8 5.21 -9.72 -6.82
C PHE A 8 4.75 -10.56 -5.64
N TRP A 9 3.46 -10.52 -5.33
CA TRP A 9 2.88 -11.19 -4.18
C TRP A 9 1.76 -12.14 -4.55
N ARG A 10 1.65 -13.21 -3.79
CA ARG A 10 0.49 -14.08 -3.74
C ARG A 10 -0.42 -13.65 -2.58
N CYS A 11 -1.71 -13.57 -2.83
CA CYS A 11 -2.71 -13.38 -1.79
C CYS A 11 -2.91 -14.70 -1.02
N LEU A 12 -2.95 -14.64 0.32
CA LEU A 12 -3.02 -15.81 1.19
C LEU A 12 -4.44 -16.19 1.58
N TYR A 13 -5.37 -15.24 1.62
CA TYR A 13 -6.76 -15.48 2.04
C TYR A 13 -7.71 -15.80 0.88
N THR A 14 -7.28 -15.59 -0.37
CA THR A 14 -8.08 -15.88 -1.58
C THR A 14 -7.17 -16.09 -2.79
N PRO A 15 -7.61 -16.79 -3.85
CA PRO A 15 -6.84 -16.84 -5.09
C PRO A 15 -6.59 -15.44 -5.64
N GLY A 16 -5.31 -15.07 -5.80
CA GLY A 16 -4.96 -13.75 -6.32
C GLY A 16 -3.49 -13.42 -6.20
N HIS A 17 -3.10 -12.37 -6.92
CA HIS A 17 -1.74 -11.82 -6.95
C HIS A 17 -1.76 -10.30 -7.06
N ASP A 18 -0.66 -9.70 -6.64
CA ASP A 18 -0.37 -8.30 -6.86
C ASP A 18 1.06 -8.15 -7.42
N ALA A 19 1.25 -7.19 -8.29
CA ALA A 19 2.55 -6.83 -8.83
C ALA A 19 2.74 -5.32 -8.76
N ALA A 20 3.87 -4.86 -8.24
CA ALA A 20 4.17 -3.44 -8.11
C ALA A 20 5.56 -3.09 -8.66
N LEU A 21 5.66 -1.86 -9.14
CA LEU A 21 6.87 -1.17 -9.54
C LEU A 21 6.96 0.15 -8.77
N LEU A 22 8.03 0.32 -8.01
CA LEU A 22 8.44 1.60 -7.45
C LEU A 22 9.57 2.15 -8.32
N ALA A 23 9.44 3.37 -8.80
CA ALA A 23 10.44 4.01 -9.62
C ALA A 23 10.73 5.43 -9.12
N ARG A 24 12.00 5.85 -9.22
CA ARG A 24 12.41 7.23 -9.00
C ARG A 24 11.85 8.11 -10.12
N ALA A 25 11.18 9.19 -9.76
CA ALA A 25 10.69 10.21 -10.68
C ALA A 25 11.54 11.51 -10.55
N LEU A 26 11.32 12.48 -11.42
CA LEU A 26 12.05 13.76 -11.37
C LEU A 26 11.89 14.49 -10.03
N THR A 27 10.75 14.34 -9.37
CA THR A 27 10.39 15.08 -8.16
C THR A 27 9.87 14.16 -7.05
N GLY A 28 10.47 12.99 -6.87
CA GLY A 28 10.06 12.04 -5.84
C GLY A 28 9.95 10.61 -6.35
N TRP A 29 8.90 9.90 -5.98
CA TRP A 29 8.69 8.49 -6.24
C TRP A 29 7.34 8.22 -6.89
N HIS A 30 7.30 7.23 -7.74
CA HIS A 30 6.08 6.77 -8.39
C HIS A 30 5.92 5.26 -8.17
N LEU A 31 4.87 4.89 -7.45
CA LEU A 31 4.45 3.50 -7.25
C LEU A 31 3.30 3.20 -8.21
N THR A 32 3.43 2.13 -8.98
CA THR A 32 2.36 1.59 -9.82
C THR A 32 2.19 0.11 -9.54
N GLY A 33 0.97 -0.38 -9.61
CA GLY A 33 0.74 -1.80 -9.45
C GLY A 33 -0.58 -2.29 -10.03
N MET A 34 -0.72 -3.62 -10.00
CA MET A 34 -1.91 -4.31 -10.48
C MET A 34 -2.23 -5.49 -9.55
N ALA A 35 -3.40 -5.44 -8.91
CA ALA A 35 -3.90 -6.53 -8.09
C ALA A 35 -5.06 -7.25 -8.79
N VAL A 36 -5.04 -8.58 -8.76
CA VAL A 36 -6.11 -9.44 -9.25
C VAL A 36 -6.40 -10.51 -8.20
N PHE A 37 -7.60 -10.54 -7.66
CA PHE A 37 -7.99 -11.50 -6.63
C PHE A 37 -9.50 -11.76 -6.60
N GLN A 38 -9.90 -12.82 -5.93
CA GLN A 38 -11.32 -13.21 -5.81
C GLN A 38 -11.92 -12.61 -4.54
N ARG A 39 -13.15 -12.09 -4.63
CA ARG A 39 -14.01 -11.72 -3.50
C ARG A 39 -15.33 -12.47 -3.56
N ASP A 40 -16.12 -12.42 -2.50
CA ASP A 40 -17.44 -13.04 -2.45
C ASP A 40 -18.41 -12.47 -3.50
N ASP A 41 -18.26 -11.17 -3.81
CA ASP A 41 -19.08 -10.46 -4.81
C ASP A 41 -18.51 -10.54 -6.24
N GLY A 42 -17.45 -11.31 -6.45
CA GLY A 42 -16.85 -11.56 -7.75
C GLY A 42 -15.35 -11.18 -7.83
N PRO A 43 -14.73 -11.34 -9.00
CA PRO A 43 -13.33 -11.01 -9.20
C PRO A 43 -13.08 -9.52 -9.10
N VAL A 44 -11.90 -9.19 -8.54
CA VAL A 44 -11.32 -7.86 -8.54
C VAL A 44 -10.12 -7.85 -9.48
N ALA A 45 -10.04 -6.84 -10.34
CA ALA A 45 -8.88 -6.59 -11.19
C ALA A 45 -8.67 -5.08 -11.26
N VAL A 46 -7.63 -4.59 -10.60
CA VAL A 46 -7.38 -3.16 -10.43
C VAL A 46 -5.96 -2.78 -10.78
N ASN A 47 -5.81 -1.59 -11.36
CA ASN A 47 -4.53 -0.90 -11.47
C ASN A 47 -4.56 0.26 -10.47
N TYR A 48 -3.46 0.49 -9.77
CA TYR A 48 -3.31 1.59 -8.83
C TYR A 48 -2.01 2.36 -9.05
N THR A 49 -2.01 3.62 -8.64
CA THR A 49 -0.81 4.47 -8.64
C THR A 49 -0.74 5.29 -7.36
N VAL A 50 0.48 5.58 -6.90
CA VAL A 50 0.74 6.57 -5.85
C VAL A 50 1.93 7.42 -6.28
N GLU A 51 1.77 8.73 -6.32
CA GLU A 51 2.85 9.69 -6.54
C GLU A 51 3.23 10.34 -5.21
N MET A 52 4.50 10.25 -4.86
CA MET A 52 5.08 10.78 -3.63
C MET A 52 6.17 11.81 -3.95
N ASP A 53 6.38 12.74 -3.03
CA ASP A 53 7.52 13.64 -3.11
C ASP A 53 8.84 12.97 -2.66
N GLU A 54 9.91 13.75 -2.61
CA GLU A 54 11.24 13.26 -2.21
C GLU A 54 11.31 12.82 -0.74
N ASN A 55 10.35 13.28 0.07
CA ASN A 55 10.21 12.92 1.48
C ASN A 55 9.17 11.81 1.71
N TRP A 56 8.77 11.09 0.67
CA TRP A 56 7.78 10.02 0.72
C TRP A 56 6.35 10.47 1.10
N LEU A 57 6.06 11.75 1.05
CA LEU A 57 4.71 12.25 1.30
C LEU A 57 3.86 12.09 0.04
N THR A 58 2.74 11.42 0.14
CA THR A 58 1.84 11.25 -0.99
C THR A 58 1.32 12.61 -1.47
N ARG A 59 1.36 12.82 -2.78
CA ARG A 59 0.73 13.95 -3.49
C ARG A 59 -0.63 13.56 -4.04
N ARG A 60 -0.67 12.44 -4.75
CA ARG A 60 -1.89 11.91 -5.36
C ARG A 60 -1.77 10.42 -5.65
N GLY A 61 -2.91 9.82 -5.92
CA GLY A 61 -3.02 8.47 -6.41
C GLY A 61 -4.24 8.28 -7.29
N SER A 62 -4.32 7.14 -7.92
CA SER A 62 -5.50 6.71 -8.64
C SER A 62 -5.69 5.21 -8.54
N ILE A 63 -6.92 4.76 -8.60
CA ILE A 63 -7.26 3.35 -8.70
C ILE A 63 -8.39 3.16 -9.71
N ARG A 64 -8.24 2.16 -10.58
CA ARG A 64 -9.23 1.83 -11.60
C ARG A 64 -9.28 0.36 -11.89
N GLY A 65 -10.45 -0.12 -12.26
CA GLY A 65 -10.59 -1.52 -12.63
C GLY A 65 -12.02 -2.02 -12.56
N VAL A 66 -12.13 -3.27 -12.10
CA VAL A 66 -13.41 -3.97 -11.91
C VAL A 66 -13.44 -4.53 -10.49
N ALA A 67 -14.55 -4.33 -9.79
CA ALA A 67 -14.87 -4.97 -8.51
C ALA A 67 -16.39 -5.08 -8.38
N GLY A 68 -16.90 -6.17 -7.77
CA GLY A 68 -18.33 -6.38 -7.62
C GLY A 68 -19.10 -6.34 -8.96
N GLY A 69 -18.49 -6.83 -10.04
CA GLY A 69 -19.07 -6.83 -11.39
C GLY A 69 -19.20 -5.46 -12.06
N ARG A 70 -18.67 -4.40 -11.45
CA ARG A 70 -18.74 -3.02 -11.98
C ARG A 70 -17.35 -2.46 -12.27
N ARG A 71 -17.27 -1.61 -13.29
CA ARG A 71 -16.08 -0.79 -13.57
C ARG A 71 -16.11 0.45 -12.70
N PHE A 72 -14.94 0.86 -12.21
CA PHE A 72 -14.77 2.10 -11.49
C PHE A 72 -13.44 2.78 -11.83
N PHE A 73 -13.36 4.07 -11.51
CA PHE A 73 -12.16 4.88 -11.53
C PHE A 73 -12.27 5.93 -10.43
N HIS A 74 -11.23 6.05 -9.60
CA HIS A 74 -11.13 7.10 -8.61
C HIS A 74 -9.79 7.82 -8.73
N SER A 75 -9.84 9.15 -8.63
CA SER A 75 -8.69 10.02 -8.42
C SER A 75 -8.65 10.49 -6.98
N ILE A 76 -7.48 10.43 -6.36
CA ILE A 76 -7.27 10.76 -4.95
C ILE A 76 -6.14 11.78 -4.89
N GLU A 77 -6.37 12.92 -4.24
CA GLU A 77 -5.35 13.96 -4.12
C GLU A 77 -5.28 14.48 -2.69
N ARG A 78 -4.05 14.71 -2.22
CA ARG A 78 -3.79 15.41 -0.96
C ARG A 78 -3.69 16.90 -1.22
N LYS A 79 -4.46 17.69 -0.48
CA LYS A 79 -4.47 19.15 -0.50
C LYS A 79 -4.05 19.71 0.88
N GLU A 80 -3.87 21.00 0.99
CA GLU A 80 -3.57 21.66 2.26
C GLU A 80 -4.67 21.45 3.32
N ASP A 81 -5.92 21.43 2.88
CA ASP A 81 -7.12 21.27 3.70
C ASP A 81 -7.62 19.82 3.84
N GLY A 82 -6.79 18.84 3.44
CA GLY A 82 -7.07 17.41 3.55
C GLY A 82 -7.07 16.69 2.22
N TRP A 83 -7.79 15.59 2.16
CA TRP A 83 -7.84 14.71 0.99
C TRP A 83 -9.10 14.95 0.15
N THR A 84 -9.00 14.72 -1.15
CA THR A 84 -10.13 14.68 -2.06
C THR A 84 -10.26 13.31 -2.72
N LEU A 85 -11.50 12.87 -2.92
CA LEU A 85 -11.86 11.72 -3.74
C LEU A 85 -12.70 12.24 -4.92
N ASP A 86 -12.23 12.04 -6.15
CA ASP A 86 -12.84 12.55 -7.39
C ASP A 86 -13.12 14.07 -7.33
N GLY A 87 -12.14 14.80 -6.78
CA GLY A 87 -12.23 16.25 -6.62
C GLY A 87 -13.14 16.72 -5.48
N LYS A 88 -13.80 15.81 -4.76
CA LYS A 88 -14.68 16.16 -3.63
C LYS A 88 -13.89 16.08 -2.32
N PRO A 89 -13.94 17.11 -1.46
CA PRO A 89 -13.31 17.08 -0.14
C PRO A 89 -13.80 15.90 0.70
N ASN A 90 -12.86 15.21 1.38
CA ASN A 90 -13.13 14.02 2.20
C ASN A 90 -12.85 14.26 3.70
N GLY A 91 -12.42 15.45 4.10
CA GLY A 91 -12.26 15.85 5.49
C GLY A 91 -11.11 15.15 6.26
N LEU A 92 -10.25 14.38 5.59
CA LEU A 92 -9.10 13.71 6.20
C LEU A 92 -7.91 14.69 6.29
N VAL A 93 -7.97 15.60 7.25
CA VAL A 93 -6.96 16.65 7.45
C VAL A 93 -5.76 16.08 8.22
N GLY A 94 -4.54 16.49 7.83
CA GLY A 94 -3.31 16.13 8.53
C GLY A 94 -2.73 14.75 8.14
N LEU A 95 -3.46 13.92 7.40
CA LEU A 95 -2.95 12.64 6.91
C LEU A 95 -2.02 12.86 5.72
N THR A 96 -0.93 12.10 5.65
CA THR A 96 0.14 12.30 4.66
C THR A 96 0.27 11.16 3.66
N ASP A 97 -0.27 9.99 3.98
CA ASP A 97 -0.06 8.77 3.22
C ASP A 97 -1.37 8.24 2.65
N LEU A 98 -1.31 7.75 1.41
CA LEU A 98 -2.40 7.03 0.79
C LEU A 98 -2.13 5.53 0.88
N ASP A 99 -3.10 4.78 1.38
CA ASP A 99 -3.06 3.32 1.44
C ASP A 99 -4.23 2.71 0.66
N TYR A 100 -3.96 1.65 -0.09
CA TYR A 100 -4.97 0.87 -0.79
C TYR A 100 -5.14 -0.49 -0.12
N GLY A 101 -6.31 -0.77 0.42
CA GLY A 101 -6.61 -2.03 1.11
C GLY A 101 -6.52 -3.31 0.26
N CYS A 102 -6.18 -3.19 -1.00
CA CYS A 102 -6.08 -4.30 -1.95
C CYS A 102 -4.64 -4.70 -2.31
N THR A 103 -3.64 -4.10 -1.69
CA THR A 103 -2.22 -4.35 -1.99
C THR A 103 -1.35 -4.18 -0.75
N PRO A 104 -0.26 -4.95 -0.60
CA PRO A 104 0.75 -4.71 0.42
C PRO A 104 1.75 -3.59 0.04
N ALA A 105 1.74 -3.15 -1.22
CA ALA A 105 2.75 -2.22 -1.74
C ALA A 105 2.69 -0.83 -1.09
N THR A 106 1.53 -0.39 -0.61
CA THR A 106 1.33 0.95 -0.06
C THR A 106 1.73 1.11 1.42
N ASN A 107 2.18 0.05 2.08
CA ASN A 107 2.79 0.14 3.42
C ASN A 107 4.23 0.69 3.41
N LEU A 108 4.84 0.81 2.23
CA LEU A 108 6.22 1.22 2.03
C LEU A 108 6.51 2.66 2.48
N GLN A 109 5.66 3.60 2.10
CA GLN A 109 5.97 5.04 2.16
C GLN A 109 6.17 5.56 3.60
N GLN A 110 5.31 5.16 4.54
CA GLN A 110 5.46 5.56 5.94
C GLN A 110 6.70 4.94 6.59
N LEU A 111 7.06 3.71 6.24
CA LEU A 111 8.27 3.05 6.75
C LEU A 111 9.55 3.72 6.21
N GLN A 112 9.58 4.05 4.92
CA GLN A 112 10.70 4.78 4.30
C GLN A 112 10.88 6.16 4.92
N ARG A 113 9.79 6.89 5.15
CA ARG A 113 9.84 8.22 5.77
C ARG A 113 10.26 8.19 7.22
N ALA A 114 9.73 7.25 8.00
CA ALA A 114 10.01 7.16 9.42
C ALA A 114 11.43 6.66 9.72
N ALA A 115 11.97 5.79 8.86
CA ALA A 115 13.31 5.20 9.00
C ALA A 115 13.60 4.71 10.44
N LEU A 116 12.65 4.00 11.05
CA LEU A 116 12.69 3.59 12.46
C LEU A 116 13.99 2.84 12.79
N ALA A 117 14.64 3.20 13.89
CA ALA A 117 15.71 2.40 14.48
C ALA A 117 15.14 1.12 15.13
N ILE A 118 15.97 0.09 15.31
CA ILE A 118 15.56 -1.14 16.01
C ILE A 118 15.10 -0.80 17.43
N GLY A 119 13.90 -1.25 17.79
CA GLY A 119 13.22 -0.96 19.05
C GLY A 119 12.37 0.31 19.01
N GLU A 120 12.41 1.12 17.94
CA GLU A 120 11.55 2.28 17.81
C GLU A 120 10.14 1.90 17.33
N ARG A 121 9.18 2.68 17.82
CA ARG A 121 7.75 2.57 17.48
C ARG A 121 7.26 3.90 16.94
N ALA A 122 6.40 3.82 15.93
CA ALA A 122 5.67 4.97 15.40
C ALA A 122 4.21 4.64 15.14
N GLU A 123 3.37 5.67 15.26
CA GLU A 123 1.95 5.62 14.96
C GLU A 123 1.67 6.51 13.75
N PHE A 124 0.93 5.98 12.79
CA PHE A 124 0.53 6.68 11.57
C PHE A 124 -0.98 6.60 11.42
N SER A 125 -1.59 7.65 10.89
CA SER A 125 -2.93 7.57 10.32
C SER A 125 -2.81 7.80 8.82
N VAL A 126 -3.36 6.90 8.03
CA VAL A 126 -3.31 6.96 6.57
C VAL A 126 -4.70 7.21 5.98
N ALA A 127 -4.74 7.85 4.81
CA ALA A 127 -5.95 7.92 4.01
C ALA A 127 -6.10 6.57 3.28
N TRP A 128 -6.93 5.69 3.80
CA TRP A 128 -7.12 4.34 3.30
C TRP A 128 -8.31 4.26 2.34
N PHE A 129 -8.05 3.80 1.12
CA PHE A 129 -9.10 3.54 0.16
C PHE A 129 -9.67 2.13 0.35
N ASP A 130 -10.88 2.06 0.90
CA ASP A 130 -11.67 0.83 1.03
C ASP A 130 -12.34 0.50 -0.31
N ILE A 131 -11.77 -0.47 -1.04
CA ILE A 131 -12.29 -0.89 -2.34
C ILE A 131 -13.71 -1.49 -2.25
N GLY A 132 -14.10 -2.04 -1.10
CA GLY A 132 -15.42 -2.60 -0.89
C GLY A 132 -16.52 -1.55 -0.80
N LYS A 133 -16.17 -0.39 -0.27
CA LYS A 133 -17.09 0.74 -0.10
C LYS A 133 -16.88 1.85 -1.13
N GLU A 134 -15.80 1.76 -1.94
CA GLU A 134 -15.33 2.84 -2.82
C GLU A 134 -15.22 4.17 -2.05
N ALA A 135 -14.62 4.13 -0.87
CA ALA A 135 -14.54 5.26 0.05
C ALA A 135 -13.13 5.44 0.60
N LEU A 136 -12.75 6.69 0.81
CA LEU A 136 -11.50 7.06 1.46
C LEU A 136 -11.78 7.36 2.94
N VAL A 137 -11.17 6.61 3.85
CA VAL A 137 -11.36 6.72 5.29
C VAL A 137 -10.03 6.75 6.02
N GLU A 138 -10.02 7.20 7.26
CA GLU A 138 -8.82 7.14 8.11
C GLU A 138 -8.59 5.71 8.60
N LEU A 139 -7.33 5.24 8.51
CA LEU A 139 -6.88 3.97 9.06
C LEU A 139 -5.66 4.21 9.96
N PRO A 140 -5.80 4.09 11.29
CA PRO A 140 -4.68 4.10 12.22
C PRO A 140 -3.82 2.84 12.05
N GLN A 141 -2.50 3.04 12.03
CA GLN A 141 -1.49 1.99 11.90
C GLN A 141 -0.38 2.23 12.91
N ILE A 142 0.12 1.16 13.50
CA ILE A 142 1.23 1.19 14.45
C ILE A 142 2.32 0.26 13.93
N TYR A 143 3.55 0.75 13.90
CA TYR A 143 4.72 -0.06 13.56
C TYR A 143 5.75 0.03 14.67
N GLU A 144 6.36 -1.10 15.01
CA GLU A 144 7.52 -1.17 15.88
C GLU A 144 8.59 -2.03 15.21
N ARG A 145 9.76 -1.45 14.93
CA ARG A 145 10.86 -2.19 14.34
C ARG A 145 11.51 -3.11 15.35
N ARG A 146 11.46 -4.42 15.13
CA ARG A 146 11.97 -5.44 16.06
C ARG A 146 13.43 -5.81 15.78
N ASP A 147 13.80 -5.88 14.51
CA ASP A 147 15.17 -6.15 14.05
C ASP A 147 15.41 -5.53 12.65
N GLU A 148 16.37 -6.07 11.90
CA GLU A 148 16.75 -5.53 10.59
C GLU A 148 15.63 -5.62 9.57
N THR A 149 14.79 -6.66 9.64
CA THR A 149 13.75 -6.98 8.64
C THR A 149 12.35 -7.10 9.22
N HIS A 150 12.19 -7.27 10.54
CA HIS A 150 10.89 -7.51 11.16
C HIS A 150 10.32 -6.27 11.84
N TYR A 151 9.02 -6.04 11.56
CA TYR A 151 8.23 -4.97 12.15
C TYR A 151 6.96 -5.55 12.76
N TRP A 152 6.75 -5.35 14.06
CA TRP A 152 5.43 -5.57 14.63
C TRP A 152 4.49 -4.49 14.11
N TYR A 153 3.35 -4.92 13.59
CA TYR A 153 2.34 -4.08 12.98
C TYR A 153 0.99 -4.29 13.64
N GLN A 154 0.25 -3.21 13.84
CA GLN A 154 -1.13 -3.26 14.31
C GLN A 154 -1.96 -2.22 13.57
N SER A 155 -3.18 -2.61 13.18
CA SER A 155 -4.24 -1.72 12.70
C SER A 155 -5.51 -1.93 13.53
N PRO A 156 -5.70 -1.14 14.60
CA PRO A 156 -6.74 -1.41 15.61
C PRO A 156 -8.16 -1.37 15.08
N THR A 157 -8.44 -0.52 14.07
CA THR A 157 -9.80 -0.33 13.54
C THR A 157 -10.28 -1.49 12.67
N VAL A 158 -9.37 -2.34 12.20
CA VAL A 158 -9.67 -3.55 11.42
C VAL A 158 -9.31 -4.83 12.18
N ASP A 159 -8.97 -4.71 13.47
CA ASP A 159 -8.61 -5.81 14.38
C ASP A 159 -7.52 -6.74 13.79
N TYR A 160 -6.46 -6.12 13.24
CA TYR A 160 -5.35 -6.85 12.65
C TYR A 160 -4.04 -6.53 13.36
N GLU A 161 -3.29 -7.58 13.69
CA GLU A 161 -1.97 -7.50 14.32
C GLU A 161 -1.08 -8.63 13.79
N ALA A 162 0.16 -8.31 13.39
CA ALA A 162 1.11 -9.30 12.87
C ALA A 162 2.57 -8.84 12.94
N MET A 163 3.48 -9.80 12.78
CA MET A 163 4.89 -9.53 12.51
C MET A 163 5.11 -9.51 11.01
N LEU A 164 5.33 -8.33 10.45
CA LEU A 164 5.67 -8.17 9.04
C LEU A 164 7.15 -8.45 8.82
N GLU A 165 7.50 -9.08 7.70
CA GLU A 165 8.86 -9.11 7.19
C GLU A 165 8.97 -8.10 6.04
N ILE A 166 9.92 -7.16 6.16
CA ILE A 166 10.18 -6.12 5.16
C ILE A 166 11.47 -6.47 4.43
N ASP A 167 11.44 -6.46 3.11
CA ASP A 167 12.60 -6.71 2.29
C ASP A 167 13.55 -5.50 2.22
N PRO A 168 14.77 -5.62 1.69
CA PRO A 168 15.71 -4.51 1.58
C PRO A 168 15.22 -3.34 0.72
N SER A 169 14.24 -3.55 -0.16
CA SER A 169 13.61 -2.48 -0.96
C SER A 169 12.56 -1.69 -0.18
N GLY A 170 12.16 -2.20 0.99
CA GLY A 170 11.14 -1.61 1.85
C GLY A 170 9.73 -2.14 1.63
N PHE A 171 9.54 -3.07 0.69
CA PHE A 171 8.27 -3.75 0.52
C PHE A 171 8.03 -4.82 1.59
N ALA A 172 6.78 -5.03 1.95
CA ALA A 172 6.40 -6.15 2.82
C ALA A 172 6.63 -7.48 2.07
N ARG A 173 7.64 -8.27 2.52
CA ARG A 173 7.92 -9.61 2.00
C ARG A 173 6.88 -10.62 2.50
N VAL A 174 6.60 -10.56 3.80
CA VAL A 174 5.56 -11.37 4.45
C VAL A 174 4.62 -10.43 5.19
N TYR A 175 3.36 -10.48 4.79
CA TYR A 175 2.24 -9.84 5.46
C TYR A 175 1.30 -10.96 5.91
N PRO A 176 1.46 -11.50 7.12
CA PRO A 176 0.82 -12.74 7.54
C PRO A 176 -0.68 -12.76 7.29
N ASP A 177 -1.19 -13.90 6.85
CA ASP A 177 -2.59 -14.15 6.49
C ASP A 177 -3.12 -13.31 5.30
N LEU A 178 -2.36 -12.33 4.82
CA LEU A 178 -2.79 -11.44 3.72
C LEU A 178 -1.98 -11.64 2.45
N TRP A 179 -0.65 -11.44 2.50
CA TRP A 179 0.21 -11.45 1.31
C TRP A 179 1.59 -12.04 1.59
N GLU A 180 2.13 -12.74 0.61
CA GLU A 180 3.50 -13.27 0.63
C GLU A 180 4.17 -12.98 -0.71
N MET A 181 5.37 -12.39 -0.66
CA MET A 181 6.17 -12.10 -1.85
C MET A 181 6.69 -13.40 -2.45
N GLU A 182 6.54 -13.52 -3.76
CA GLU A 182 7.03 -14.65 -4.55
C GLU A 182 8.26 -14.22 -5.37
N GLU A 183 9.32 -14.98 -5.24
CA GLU A 183 10.51 -14.82 -6.06
C GLU A 183 10.51 -15.86 -7.19
N LYS A 184 11.05 -15.49 -8.36
CA LYS A 184 11.22 -16.44 -9.45
C LYS A 184 12.21 -17.52 -9.01
N THR A 185 11.72 -18.74 -8.80
CA THR A 185 12.59 -19.89 -8.60
C THR A 185 13.35 -20.17 -9.89
N VAL A 186 14.63 -19.82 -9.94
CA VAL A 186 15.51 -20.23 -11.04
C VAL A 186 15.83 -21.69 -10.81
N SER A 187 15.13 -22.60 -11.49
CA SER A 187 15.56 -23.99 -11.56
C SER A 187 16.95 -24.01 -12.20
N ALA A 188 17.96 -24.49 -11.46
CA ALA A 188 19.25 -24.79 -12.05
C ALA A 188 19.01 -25.86 -13.11
N GLY A 189 19.12 -25.49 -14.40
CA GLY A 189 19.09 -26.40 -15.55
C GLY A 189 20.41 -27.18 -15.68
#